data_a09b2104c6911086f3aece673867c376
#
_entry.id   a09b2104c6911086f3aece673867c376
#
_cell.length_a   1.000
_cell.length_b   1.000
_cell.length_c   1.000
_cell.angle_alpha   90.00
_cell.angle_beta   90.00
_cell.angle_gamma   90.00
#
_symmetry.space_group_name_H-M   'P 1'
#
loop_
_entity.id
_entity.type
_entity.pdbx_description
1 polymer ?
#
loop_
_entity_poly.entity_id
_entity_poly.type
_entity_poly.pdbx_seq_one_letter_code
_entity_poly.pdbx_strand_id
1 'polypeptide(L)'
;MNPINGAKALLHRLGFAMRESGQALERVGCRLQGIYSFEEKLSRHASVLPMRYNVPSLAKSSWVAPSGMVAGSVTLGENSSVWYGAIVRGDFQPVTVGANSNIQDAAYVGATSEFSPPVVIGDNVSIGHGAVLKGCTIGDNVLVGINAVISENVEVQAGAVVAAGAYVEEGAVVPSGEMWAGNPAKKLRNVKAGEAEYLKMLPGRYTELAGEHKGVMKVLKLKQAEYYV
;
A
#
# COMPACT_ATOMS: atom_id res chain seq x y z
N MET A 1 9.49 -16.64 -22.45
CA MET A 1 9.44 -15.17 -22.30
C MET A 1 8.33 -14.65 -23.20
N ASN A 2 7.34 -13.95 -22.65
CA ASN A 2 6.20 -13.46 -23.42
C ASN A 2 6.64 -12.22 -24.23
N PRO A 3 6.54 -12.20 -25.58
CA PRO A 3 7.03 -11.10 -26.42
C PRO A 3 6.38 -9.74 -26.11
N ILE A 4 5.18 -9.73 -25.54
CA ILE A 4 4.48 -8.52 -25.09
C ILE A 4 5.22 -7.83 -23.94
N ASN A 5 5.90 -8.57 -23.09
CA ASN A 5 6.68 -8.00 -21.98
C ASN A 5 7.98 -7.34 -22.48
N GLY A 6 8.58 -7.86 -23.56
CA GLY A 6 9.79 -7.28 -24.16
C GLY A 6 9.55 -5.90 -24.78
N ALA A 7 8.45 -5.74 -25.52
CA ALA A 7 8.09 -4.48 -26.15
C ALA A 7 7.73 -3.39 -25.10
N LYS A 8 6.99 -3.75 -24.06
CA LYS A 8 6.67 -2.83 -22.95
C LYS A 8 7.93 -2.39 -22.20
N ALA A 9 8.86 -3.31 -21.97
CA ALA A 9 10.13 -3.00 -21.31
C ALA A 9 11.01 -2.06 -22.16
N LEU A 10 11.02 -2.25 -23.49
CA LEU A 10 11.74 -1.37 -24.42
C LEU A 10 11.14 0.04 -24.42
N LEU A 11 9.81 0.16 -24.54
CA LEU A 11 9.10 1.45 -24.47
C LEU A 11 9.34 2.16 -23.16
N HIS A 12 9.34 1.44 -22.04
CA HIS A 12 9.66 2.02 -20.73
C HIS A 12 11.10 2.57 -20.69
N ARG A 13 12.09 1.82 -21.19
CA ARG A 13 13.49 2.28 -21.24
C ARG A 13 13.66 3.49 -22.15
N LEU A 14 13.01 3.51 -23.31
CA LEU A 14 13.03 4.66 -24.20
C LEU A 14 12.39 5.91 -23.54
N GLY A 15 11.22 5.74 -22.94
CA GLY A 15 10.56 6.82 -22.21
C GLY A 15 11.40 7.35 -21.05
N PHE A 16 12.06 6.46 -20.31
CA PHE A 16 13.00 6.84 -19.26
C PHE A 16 14.17 7.66 -19.83
N ALA A 17 14.83 7.17 -20.89
CA ALA A 17 15.95 7.86 -21.51
C ALA A 17 15.57 9.26 -22.04
N MET A 18 14.40 9.38 -22.70
CA MET A 18 13.89 10.67 -23.18
C MET A 18 13.66 11.66 -22.03
N ARG A 19 13.05 11.19 -20.94
CA ARG A 19 12.81 12.00 -19.74
C ARG A 19 14.11 12.48 -19.08
N GLU A 20 15.08 11.61 -18.93
CA GLU A 20 16.40 11.94 -18.36
C GLU A 20 17.16 12.95 -19.25
N SER A 21 17.09 12.78 -20.58
CA SER A 21 17.68 13.72 -21.52
C SER A 21 17.02 15.10 -21.44
N GLY A 22 15.69 15.16 -21.34
CA GLY A 22 14.95 16.41 -21.17
C GLY A 22 15.37 17.18 -19.92
N GLN A 23 15.48 16.49 -18.79
CA GLN A 23 15.95 17.09 -17.52
C GLN A 23 17.43 17.52 -17.57
N ALA A 24 18.25 16.82 -18.33
CA ALA A 24 19.64 17.23 -18.52
C ALA A 24 19.74 18.52 -19.33
N LEU A 25 18.94 18.66 -20.40
CA LEU A 25 18.85 19.87 -21.19
C LEU A 25 18.32 21.06 -20.40
N GLU A 26 17.28 20.85 -19.58
CA GLU A 26 16.75 21.87 -18.66
C GLU A 26 17.85 22.39 -17.72
N ARG A 27 18.60 21.50 -17.06
CA ARG A 27 19.73 21.91 -16.20
C ARG A 27 20.79 22.73 -16.95
N VAL A 28 21.08 22.40 -18.21
CA VAL A 28 21.99 23.19 -19.04
C VAL A 28 21.37 24.56 -19.33
N GLY A 29 20.09 24.61 -19.69
CA GLY A 29 19.36 25.86 -19.92
C GLY A 29 19.40 26.78 -18.69
N CYS A 30 19.08 26.27 -17.51
CA CYS A 30 19.16 27.00 -16.25
C CYS A 30 20.56 27.58 -15.98
N ARG A 31 21.60 26.79 -16.23
CA ARG A 31 23.00 27.28 -16.07
C ARG A 31 23.33 28.42 -17.04
N LEU A 32 22.85 28.37 -18.28
CA LEU A 32 23.07 29.42 -19.27
C LEU A 32 22.31 30.71 -18.92
N GLN A 33 21.15 30.60 -18.29
CA GLN A 33 20.39 31.78 -17.82
C GLN A 33 21.00 32.42 -16.57
N GLY A 34 21.88 31.73 -15.86
CA GLY A 34 22.57 32.28 -14.69
C GLY A 34 21.63 32.67 -13.56
N ILE A 35 21.77 33.87 -13.04
CA ILE A 35 20.96 34.41 -11.93
C ILE A 35 19.48 34.63 -12.27
N TYR A 36 19.13 34.62 -13.54
CA TYR A 36 17.73 34.75 -14.00
C TYR A 36 17.04 33.39 -14.17
N SER A 37 17.74 32.31 -13.87
CA SER A 37 17.15 30.98 -13.99
C SER A 37 16.22 30.65 -12.82
N PHE A 38 15.09 30.00 -13.13
CA PHE A 38 14.26 29.35 -12.17
C PHE A 38 14.40 27.84 -12.37
N GLU A 39 15.02 27.15 -11.42
CA GLU A 39 15.14 25.68 -11.45
C GLU A 39 13.96 25.06 -10.73
N GLU A 40 13.07 24.42 -11.48
CA GLU A 40 11.94 23.67 -10.91
C GLU A 40 12.44 22.40 -10.23
N LYS A 41 12.17 22.28 -8.93
CA LYS A 41 12.48 21.04 -8.17
C LYS A 41 11.42 19.99 -8.48
N LEU A 42 11.62 19.23 -9.55
CA LEU A 42 10.73 18.14 -9.92
C LEU A 42 10.86 16.98 -8.92
N SER A 43 9.80 16.68 -8.19
CA SER A 43 9.71 15.49 -7.38
C SER A 43 9.49 14.27 -8.27
N ARG A 44 10.36 13.26 -8.13
CA ARG A 44 10.19 11.96 -8.80
C ARG A 44 9.35 10.98 -7.98
N HIS A 45 8.82 11.43 -6.86
CA HIS A 45 7.96 10.59 -6.05
C HIS A 45 6.68 10.25 -6.82
N ALA A 46 6.47 8.95 -7.00
CA ALA A 46 5.23 8.40 -7.53
C ALA A 46 4.68 7.40 -6.50
N SER A 47 3.41 7.55 -6.17
CA SER A 47 2.75 6.64 -5.22
C SER A 47 2.52 5.24 -5.80
N VAL A 48 2.54 5.09 -7.13
CA VAL A 48 2.40 3.81 -7.82
C VAL A 48 3.60 3.61 -8.74
N LEU A 49 4.40 2.58 -8.50
CA LEU A 49 5.67 2.35 -9.17
C LEU A 49 5.73 0.97 -9.83
N PRO A 50 6.11 0.87 -11.12
CA PRO A 50 6.51 -0.40 -11.70
C PRO A 50 7.85 -0.85 -11.08
N MET A 51 7.98 -2.13 -10.79
CA MET A 51 9.21 -2.72 -10.30
C MET A 51 9.46 -4.08 -10.97
N ARG A 52 10.69 -4.33 -11.44
CA ARG A 52 11.07 -5.58 -12.14
C ARG A 52 10.11 -5.98 -13.27
N TYR A 53 9.60 -5.00 -14.03
CA TYR A 53 8.59 -5.17 -15.11
C TYR A 53 7.16 -5.49 -14.65
N ASN A 54 6.90 -5.57 -13.36
CA ASN A 54 5.57 -5.69 -12.81
C ASN A 54 5.00 -4.30 -12.52
N VAL A 55 3.76 -4.10 -12.96
CA VAL A 55 3.03 -2.83 -12.73
C VAL A 55 1.88 -3.14 -11.78
N PRO A 56 1.71 -2.37 -10.71
CA PRO A 56 0.57 -2.56 -9.83
C PRO A 56 -0.76 -2.46 -10.59
N SER A 57 -1.69 -3.37 -10.25
CA SER A 57 -3.06 -3.38 -10.77
C SER A 57 -3.99 -2.81 -9.71
N LEU A 58 -4.55 -1.65 -9.98
CA LEU A 58 -5.43 -0.93 -9.05
C LEU A 58 -6.85 -0.90 -9.60
N ALA A 59 -7.83 -1.28 -8.80
CA ALA A 59 -9.23 -1.06 -9.12
C ALA A 59 -9.53 0.44 -9.22
N LYS A 60 -10.50 0.83 -10.07
CA LYS A 60 -10.81 2.26 -10.32
C LYS A 60 -11.23 3.03 -9.07
N SER A 61 -11.88 2.36 -8.13
CA SER A 61 -12.34 2.94 -6.88
C SER A 61 -11.27 2.94 -5.78
N SER A 62 -10.17 2.20 -5.95
CA SER A 62 -9.09 2.19 -4.97
C SER A 62 -8.37 3.54 -4.86
N TRP A 63 -7.72 3.78 -3.74
CA TRP A 63 -7.00 5.03 -3.48
C TRP A 63 -5.64 4.79 -2.84
N VAL A 64 -4.66 5.53 -3.30
CA VAL A 64 -3.32 5.56 -2.68
C VAL A 64 -3.01 7.01 -2.30
N ALA A 65 -2.68 7.24 -1.04
CA ALA A 65 -2.30 8.56 -0.54
C ALA A 65 -1.05 9.09 -1.26
N PRO A 66 -0.89 10.42 -1.39
CA PRO A 66 0.26 11.02 -2.09
C PRO A 66 1.63 10.58 -1.58
N SER A 67 1.77 10.36 -0.27
CA SER A 67 3.01 9.86 0.34
C SER A 67 3.02 8.34 0.54
N GLY A 68 1.93 7.64 0.21
CA GLY A 68 1.89 6.18 0.18
C GLY A 68 2.66 5.63 -1.02
N MET A 69 3.15 4.40 -0.92
CA MET A 69 3.88 3.75 -2.00
C MET A 69 3.32 2.35 -2.27
N VAL A 70 2.99 2.10 -3.53
CA VAL A 70 2.58 0.78 -4.04
C VAL A 70 3.51 0.41 -5.19
N ALA A 71 4.29 -0.65 -5.05
CA ALA A 71 5.35 -0.98 -6.01
C ALA A 71 5.36 -2.46 -6.40
N GLY A 72 5.57 -2.74 -7.69
CA GLY A 72 5.75 -4.09 -8.22
C GLY A 72 4.46 -4.87 -8.43
N SER A 73 4.48 -6.18 -8.15
CA SER A 73 3.34 -7.09 -8.32
C SER A 73 2.32 -6.93 -7.20
N VAL A 74 1.56 -5.84 -7.23
CA VAL A 74 0.52 -5.54 -6.24
C VAL A 74 -0.83 -5.44 -6.93
N THR A 75 -1.85 -6.08 -6.35
CA THR A 75 -3.24 -5.95 -6.78
C THR A 75 -4.06 -5.32 -5.66
N LEU A 76 -4.72 -4.20 -5.95
CA LEU A 76 -5.65 -3.54 -5.02
C LEU A 76 -7.09 -3.72 -5.50
N GLY A 77 -7.93 -4.28 -4.65
CA GLY A 77 -9.37 -4.49 -4.87
C GLY A 77 -10.18 -3.19 -4.85
N GLU A 78 -11.46 -3.31 -5.15
CA GLU A 78 -12.40 -2.19 -5.17
C GLU A 78 -12.50 -1.52 -3.79
N ASN A 79 -12.54 -0.18 -3.77
CA ASN A 79 -12.63 0.64 -2.57
C ASN A 79 -11.51 0.41 -1.54
N SER A 80 -10.44 -0.31 -1.91
CA SER A 80 -9.29 -0.47 -1.03
C SER A 80 -8.49 0.83 -0.95
N SER A 81 -7.79 1.04 0.16
CA SER A 81 -7.03 2.28 0.37
C SER A 81 -5.67 2.03 1.03
N VAL A 82 -4.65 2.75 0.53
CA VAL A 82 -3.29 2.78 1.08
C VAL A 82 -3.01 4.20 1.54
N TRP A 83 -2.75 4.36 2.83
CA TRP A 83 -2.70 5.64 3.51
C TRP A 83 -1.30 6.26 3.53
N TYR A 84 -1.16 7.38 4.24
CA TYR A 84 0.06 8.20 4.22
C TYR A 84 1.28 7.46 4.76
N GLY A 85 2.37 7.48 4.01
CA GLY A 85 3.60 6.81 4.38
C GLY A 85 3.54 5.28 4.41
N ALA A 86 2.38 4.68 4.12
CA ALA A 86 2.28 3.23 4.01
C ALA A 86 3.01 2.71 2.77
N ILE A 87 3.62 1.53 2.90
CA ILE A 87 4.45 0.91 1.87
C ILE A 87 3.92 -0.48 1.56
N VAL A 88 3.49 -0.69 0.32
CA VAL A 88 3.04 -2.00 -0.19
C VAL A 88 3.99 -2.43 -1.31
N ARG A 89 4.76 -3.51 -1.07
CA ARG A 89 5.81 -3.98 -1.98
C ARG A 89 5.56 -5.38 -2.48
N GLY A 90 5.35 -5.48 -3.78
CA GLY A 90 5.29 -6.74 -4.53
C GLY A 90 6.53 -6.98 -5.40
N ASP A 91 7.72 -6.66 -4.89
CA ASP A 91 8.99 -6.80 -5.60
C ASP A 91 9.58 -8.21 -5.52
N PHE A 92 9.47 -8.87 -4.39
CA PHE A 92 9.86 -10.26 -4.19
C PHE A 92 8.71 -11.22 -4.49
N GLN A 93 7.60 -11.07 -3.79
CA GLN A 93 6.40 -11.88 -3.96
C GLN A 93 5.18 -11.01 -4.18
N PRO A 94 4.14 -11.52 -4.86
CA PRO A 94 2.91 -10.78 -5.08
C PRO A 94 2.23 -10.37 -3.78
N VAL A 95 1.59 -9.20 -3.81
CA VAL A 95 0.70 -8.73 -2.74
C VAL A 95 -0.70 -8.54 -3.32
N THR A 96 -1.68 -9.19 -2.72
CA THR A 96 -3.10 -9.04 -3.10
C THR A 96 -3.87 -8.45 -1.93
N VAL A 97 -4.62 -7.40 -2.19
CA VAL A 97 -5.48 -6.72 -1.22
C VAL A 97 -6.91 -6.78 -1.72
N GLY A 98 -7.80 -7.32 -0.92
CA GLY A 98 -9.22 -7.48 -1.23
C GLY A 98 -9.99 -6.16 -1.24
N ALA A 99 -11.29 -6.26 -1.53
CA ALA A 99 -12.19 -5.12 -1.58
C ALA A 99 -12.43 -4.50 -0.20
N ASN A 100 -12.68 -3.18 -0.17
CA ASN A 100 -12.93 -2.39 1.04
C ASN A 100 -11.84 -2.50 2.12
N SER A 101 -10.66 -3.01 1.81
CA SER A 101 -9.56 -3.19 2.77
C SER A 101 -8.69 -1.94 2.83
N ASN A 102 -8.23 -1.57 4.03
CA ASN A 102 -7.42 -0.38 4.23
C ASN A 102 -6.08 -0.71 4.90
N ILE A 103 -5.02 -0.11 4.37
CA ILE A 103 -3.65 -0.19 4.89
C ILE A 103 -3.32 1.21 5.40
N GLN A 104 -3.34 1.38 6.73
CA GLN A 104 -3.27 2.67 7.39
C GLN A 104 -1.85 3.26 7.39
N ASP A 105 -1.71 4.48 7.95
CA ASP A 105 -0.49 5.26 7.86
C ASP A 105 0.74 4.51 8.35
N ALA A 106 1.84 4.67 7.61
CA ALA A 106 3.15 4.10 7.91
C ALA A 106 3.17 2.55 8.04
N ALA A 107 2.11 1.83 7.65
CA ALA A 107 2.11 0.38 7.64
C ALA A 107 3.00 -0.18 6.51
N TYR A 108 3.61 -1.33 6.75
CA TYR A 108 4.40 -2.05 5.76
C TYR A 108 3.74 -3.38 5.40
N VAL A 109 3.60 -3.65 4.11
CA VAL A 109 3.05 -4.90 3.58
C VAL A 109 3.94 -5.41 2.44
N GLY A 110 4.51 -6.60 2.60
CA GLY A 110 5.34 -7.19 1.55
C GLY A 110 6.07 -8.45 2.00
N ALA A 111 6.72 -9.11 1.07
CA ALA A 111 7.63 -10.22 1.34
C ALA A 111 9.02 -9.70 1.72
N THR A 112 9.78 -10.47 2.48
CA THR A 112 11.15 -10.10 2.89
C THR A 112 12.20 -10.63 1.92
N SER A 113 11.88 -11.69 1.17
CA SER A 113 12.79 -12.35 0.23
C SER A 113 12.02 -13.02 -0.92
N GLU A 114 12.75 -13.54 -1.90
CA GLU A 114 12.17 -14.33 -3.00
C GLU A 114 11.64 -15.71 -2.53
N PHE A 115 12.04 -16.15 -1.35
CA PHE A 115 11.59 -17.42 -0.75
C PHE A 115 10.41 -17.25 0.22
N SER A 116 10.11 -16.01 0.60
CA SER A 116 8.95 -15.71 1.44
C SER A 116 7.65 -16.04 0.72
N PRO A 117 6.57 -16.41 1.42
CA PRO A 117 5.27 -16.55 0.79
C PRO A 117 4.72 -15.18 0.31
N PRO A 118 3.76 -15.17 -0.63
CA PRO A 118 3.03 -13.97 -1.00
C PRO A 118 2.23 -13.40 0.18
N VAL A 119 1.87 -12.13 0.10
CA VAL A 119 0.92 -11.55 1.05
C VAL A 119 -0.47 -11.54 0.42
N VAL A 120 -1.41 -12.16 1.11
CA VAL A 120 -2.82 -12.17 0.72
C VAL A 120 -3.65 -11.53 1.82
N ILE A 121 -4.34 -10.46 1.50
CA ILE A 121 -5.27 -9.75 2.39
C ILE A 121 -6.65 -9.88 1.79
N GLY A 122 -7.60 -10.39 2.57
CA GLY A 122 -8.99 -10.59 2.17
C GLY A 122 -9.79 -9.29 2.10
N ASP A 123 -11.09 -9.43 2.04
CA ASP A 123 -12.04 -8.33 1.95
C ASP A 123 -12.38 -7.75 3.35
N ASN A 124 -12.70 -6.46 3.39
CA ASN A 124 -13.08 -5.76 4.62
C ASN A 124 -12.04 -5.86 5.74
N VAL A 125 -10.76 -5.82 5.41
CA VAL A 125 -9.64 -5.89 6.36
C VAL A 125 -9.15 -4.50 6.71
N SER A 126 -8.87 -4.28 8.00
CA SER A 126 -8.23 -3.05 8.47
C SER A 126 -6.84 -3.35 9.03
N ILE A 127 -5.81 -2.83 8.39
CA ILE A 127 -4.42 -2.91 8.83
C ILE A 127 -4.06 -1.60 9.52
N GLY A 128 -3.83 -1.65 10.83
CA GLY A 128 -3.57 -0.50 11.69
C GLY A 128 -2.29 0.25 11.36
N HIS A 129 -2.21 1.50 11.82
CA HIS A 129 -1.06 2.37 11.62
C HIS A 129 0.24 1.70 12.08
N GLY A 130 1.29 1.80 11.28
CA GLY A 130 2.60 1.25 11.60
C GLY A 130 2.66 -0.28 11.68
N ALA A 131 1.60 -1.00 11.35
CA ALA A 131 1.63 -2.46 11.34
C ALA A 131 2.56 -3.00 10.25
N VAL A 132 3.18 -4.15 10.51
CA VAL A 132 4.15 -4.79 9.61
C VAL A 132 3.65 -6.19 9.26
N LEU A 133 3.36 -6.41 7.99
CA LEU A 133 2.91 -7.70 7.45
C LEU A 133 3.97 -8.27 6.51
N LYS A 134 4.46 -9.47 6.81
CA LYS A 134 5.50 -10.13 6.03
C LYS A 134 4.99 -11.49 5.57
N GLY A 135 4.89 -11.72 4.25
CA GLY A 135 4.61 -13.04 3.69
C GLY A 135 3.52 -13.84 4.42
N CYS A 136 2.31 -13.30 4.55
CA CYS A 136 1.25 -13.86 5.40
C CYS A 136 -0.12 -13.83 4.69
N THR A 137 -1.05 -14.60 5.23
CA THR A 137 -2.45 -14.62 4.76
C THR A 137 -3.37 -14.06 5.82
N ILE A 138 -4.15 -13.05 5.44
CA ILE A 138 -5.14 -12.39 6.29
C ILE A 138 -6.51 -12.64 5.69
N GLY A 139 -7.40 -13.28 6.42
CA GLY A 139 -8.77 -13.57 6.01
C GLY A 139 -9.67 -12.32 6.05
N ASP A 140 -10.93 -12.50 5.69
CA ASP A 140 -11.90 -11.41 5.62
C ASP A 140 -12.31 -10.88 7.00
N ASN A 141 -12.69 -9.60 7.06
CA ASN A 141 -13.18 -8.94 8.27
C ASN A 141 -12.19 -9.02 9.46
N VAL A 142 -10.90 -8.99 9.18
CA VAL A 142 -9.82 -9.01 10.19
C VAL A 142 -9.41 -7.59 10.55
N LEU A 143 -9.10 -7.37 11.82
CA LEU A 143 -8.41 -6.19 12.30
C LEU A 143 -7.02 -6.54 12.76
N VAL A 144 -6.02 -5.98 12.12
CA VAL A 144 -4.63 -5.96 12.60
C VAL A 144 -4.38 -4.65 13.32
N GLY A 145 -4.08 -4.69 14.60
CA GLY A 145 -3.92 -3.54 15.46
C GLY A 145 -2.71 -2.66 15.10
N ILE A 146 -2.70 -1.45 15.61
CA ILE A 146 -1.62 -0.46 15.43
C ILE A 146 -0.29 -1.05 15.90
N ASN A 147 0.78 -0.88 15.10
CA ASN A 147 2.13 -1.40 15.36
C ASN A 147 2.19 -2.93 15.62
N ALA A 148 1.19 -3.69 15.22
CA ALA A 148 1.28 -5.15 15.25
C ALA A 148 2.23 -5.67 14.17
N VAL A 149 2.91 -6.76 14.45
CA VAL A 149 3.82 -7.42 13.53
C VAL A 149 3.32 -8.83 13.24
N ILE A 150 3.06 -9.12 11.97
CA ILE A 150 2.67 -10.43 11.46
C ILE A 150 3.86 -10.99 10.67
N SER A 151 4.42 -12.08 11.17
CA SER A 151 5.58 -12.73 10.56
C SER A 151 5.19 -13.61 9.36
N GLU A 152 6.20 -14.19 8.72
CA GLU A 152 6.00 -15.06 7.55
C GLU A 152 5.23 -16.34 7.88
N ASN A 153 4.54 -16.88 6.87
CA ASN A 153 3.74 -18.09 7.00
C ASN A 153 2.61 -18.03 8.06
N VAL A 154 2.28 -16.83 8.55
CA VAL A 154 1.16 -16.64 9.47
C VAL A 154 -0.15 -16.66 8.70
N GLU A 155 -1.15 -17.32 9.24
CA GLU A 155 -2.54 -17.29 8.80
C GLU A 155 -3.42 -16.65 9.88
N VAL A 156 -4.04 -15.51 9.56
CA VAL A 156 -5.07 -14.90 10.41
C VAL A 156 -6.41 -15.17 9.78
N GLN A 157 -7.22 -16.01 10.41
CA GLN A 157 -8.51 -16.44 9.87
C GLN A 157 -9.59 -15.34 10.00
N ALA A 158 -10.63 -15.46 9.19
CA ALA A 158 -11.67 -14.47 9.07
C ALA A 158 -12.32 -14.07 10.40
N GLY A 159 -12.55 -12.77 10.61
CA GLY A 159 -13.17 -12.23 11.82
C GLY A 159 -12.28 -12.27 13.07
N ALA A 160 -11.00 -12.61 12.93
CA ALA A 160 -10.03 -12.55 14.01
C ALA A 160 -9.52 -11.12 14.25
N VAL A 161 -8.97 -10.88 15.43
CA VAL A 161 -8.35 -9.60 15.80
C VAL A 161 -6.95 -9.85 16.34
N VAL A 162 -5.98 -9.16 15.77
CA VAL A 162 -4.63 -9.04 16.32
C VAL A 162 -4.55 -7.70 17.04
N ALA A 163 -4.29 -7.71 18.33
CA ALA A 163 -4.25 -6.50 19.15
C ALA A 163 -3.09 -5.57 18.77
N ALA A 164 -3.19 -4.31 19.15
CA ALA A 164 -2.13 -3.33 18.93
C ALA A 164 -0.81 -3.77 19.61
N GLY A 165 0.32 -3.59 18.91
CA GLY A 165 1.65 -3.96 19.38
C GLY A 165 1.90 -5.46 19.54
N ALA A 166 0.97 -6.31 19.10
CA ALA A 166 1.15 -7.75 19.17
C ALA A 166 2.19 -8.24 18.13
N TYR A 167 2.97 -9.23 18.50
CA TYR A 167 3.92 -9.91 17.61
C TYR A 167 3.47 -11.34 17.38
N VAL A 168 2.98 -11.64 16.18
CA VAL A 168 2.58 -12.98 15.77
C VAL A 168 3.78 -13.68 15.15
N GLU A 169 4.22 -14.77 15.79
CA GLU A 169 5.40 -15.55 15.38
C GLU A 169 5.15 -16.26 14.05
N GLU A 170 6.23 -16.57 13.37
CA GLU A 170 6.22 -17.29 12.10
C GLU A 170 5.46 -18.62 12.18
N GLY A 171 4.65 -18.89 11.15
CA GLY A 171 3.87 -20.11 11.03
C GLY A 171 2.69 -20.24 11.98
N ALA A 172 2.42 -19.21 12.80
CA ALA A 172 1.27 -19.26 13.70
C ALA A 172 -0.06 -19.13 12.94
N VAL A 173 -1.09 -19.75 13.50
CA VAL A 173 -2.47 -19.62 13.02
C VAL A 173 -3.29 -18.89 14.08
N VAL A 174 -3.89 -17.77 13.71
CA VAL A 174 -4.85 -17.03 14.54
C VAL A 174 -6.26 -17.45 14.12
N PRO A 175 -6.96 -18.25 14.93
CA PRO A 175 -8.26 -18.80 14.56
C PRO A 175 -9.36 -17.73 14.43
N SER A 176 -10.37 -18.06 13.62
CA SER A 176 -11.54 -17.20 13.40
C SER A 176 -12.23 -16.82 14.72
N GLY A 177 -12.61 -15.55 14.83
CA GLY A 177 -13.32 -15.02 15.99
C GLY A 177 -12.48 -14.94 17.28
N GLU A 178 -11.16 -15.11 17.19
CA GLU A 178 -10.26 -14.94 18.33
C GLU A 178 -9.55 -13.58 18.33
N MET A 179 -9.27 -13.08 19.51
CA MET A 179 -8.39 -11.93 19.73
C MET A 179 -7.08 -12.41 20.32
N TRP A 180 -5.99 -12.08 19.63
CA TRP A 180 -4.62 -12.40 20.05
C TRP A 180 -3.85 -11.14 20.42
N ALA A 181 -3.05 -11.23 21.48
CA ALA A 181 -2.30 -10.08 22.01
C ALA A 181 -0.96 -10.53 22.62
N GLY A 182 -0.04 -9.56 22.79
CA GLY A 182 1.26 -9.76 23.43
C GLY A 182 2.41 -9.97 22.45
N ASN A 183 3.59 -10.17 23.00
CA ASN A 183 4.84 -10.49 22.30
C ASN A 183 5.58 -11.59 23.08
N PRO A 184 5.56 -12.85 22.60
CA PRO A 184 4.81 -13.34 21.45
C PRO A 184 3.29 -13.31 21.66
N ALA A 185 2.54 -13.12 20.57
CA ALA A 185 1.09 -13.05 20.62
C ALA A 185 0.49 -14.43 20.98
N LYS A 186 -0.50 -14.39 21.87
CA LYS A 186 -1.28 -15.58 22.28
C LYS A 186 -2.75 -15.21 22.34
N LYS A 187 -3.60 -16.22 22.30
CA LYS A 187 -5.05 -16.01 22.48
C LYS A 187 -5.32 -15.29 23.80
N LEU A 188 -5.91 -14.13 23.71
CA LEU A 188 -6.37 -13.33 24.85
C LEU A 188 -7.80 -13.74 25.25
N ARG A 189 -8.70 -13.76 24.26
CA ARG A 189 -10.13 -14.10 24.40
C ARG A 189 -10.79 -14.25 23.03
N ASN A 190 -12.06 -14.62 23.04
CA ASN A 190 -12.86 -14.52 21.82
C ASN A 190 -13.31 -13.07 21.53
N VAL A 191 -13.53 -12.77 20.27
CA VAL A 191 -14.09 -11.48 19.82
C VAL A 191 -15.54 -11.39 20.32
N LYS A 192 -15.92 -10.25 20.90
CA LYS A 192 -17.29 -10.00 21.37
C LYS A 192 -18.20 -9.65 20.20
N ALA A 193 -19.50 -9.90 20.33
CA ALA A 193 -20.49 -9.60 19.26
C ALA A 193 -20.42 -8.14 18.77
N GLY A 194 -20.37 -7.16 19.68
CA GLY A 194 -20.24 -5.74 19.29
C GLY A 194 -18.91 -5.40 18.61
N GLU A 195 -17.82 -6.11 18.92
CA GLU A 195 -16.54 -5.96 18.21
C GLU A 195 -16.65 -6.55 16.81
N ALA A 196 -17.30 -7.71 16.65
CA ALA A 196 -17.52 -8.31 15.33
C ALA A 196 -18.34 -7.41 14.39
N GLU A 197 -19.32 -6.67 14.93
CA GLU A 197 -20.06 -5.65 14.17
C GLU A 197 -19.16 -4.47 13.80
N TYR A 198 -18.33 -4.01 14.73
CA TYR A 198 -17.38 -2.94 14.48
C TYR A 198 -16.37 -3.30 13.38
N LEU A 199 -15.87 -4.54 13.36
CA LEU A 199 -14.96 -5.03 12.30
C LEU A 199 -15.57 -4.90 10.90
N LYS A 200 -16.89 -5.11 10.77
CA LYS A 200 -17.59 -4.97 9.50
C LYS A 200 -17.83 -3.51 9.09
N MET A 201 -17.99 -2.61 10.07
CA MET A 201 -18.25 -1.19 9.82
C MET A 201 -16.98 -0.37 9.56
N LEU A 202 -15.89 -0.70 10.22
CA LEU A 202 -14.63 0.07 10.18
C LEU A 202 -14.09 0.27 8.77
N PRO A 203 -14.03 -0.75 7.90
CA PRO A 203 -13.55 -0.58 6.53
C PRO A 203 -14.37 0.41 5.71
N GLY A 204 -15.70 0.41 5.88
CA GLY A 204 -16.59 1.36 5.21
C GLY A 204 -16.27 2.82 5.57
N ARG A 205 -15.98 3.09 6.84
CA ARG A 205 -15.57 4.44 7.29
C ARG A 205 -14.25 4.88 6.65
N TYR A 206 -13.30 3.97 6.47
CA TYR A 206 -12.05 4.28 5.76
C TYR A 206 -12.26 4.50 4.27
N THR A 207 -13.23 3.83 3.65
CA THR A 207 -13.63 4.08 2.26
C THR A 207 -14.20 5.48 2.09
N GLU A 208 -15.10 5.92 2.99
CA GLU A 208 -15.67 7.28 3.01
C GLU A 208 -14.56 8.32 3.20
N LEU A 209 -13.71 8.14 4.19
CA LEU A 209 -12.60 9.03 4.51
C LEU A 209 -11.61 9.15 3.34
N ALA A 210 -11.29 8.03 2.66
CA ALA A 210 -10.46 8.04 1.45
C ALA A 210 -11.10 8.88 0.32
N GLY A 211 -12.43 8.84 0.20
CA GLY A 211 -13.19 9.68 -0.72
C GLY A 211 -13.05 11.18 -0.42
N GLU A 212 -13.12 11.56 0.84
CA GLU A 212 -12.92 12.94 1.29
C GLU A 212 -11.49 13.44 0.98
N HIS A 213 -10.46 12.65 1.33
CA HIS A 213 -9.07 12.98 1.05
C HIS A 213 -8.82 13.12 -0.46
N LYS A 214 -9.38 12.24 -1.28
CA LYS A 214 -9.30 12.31 -2.74
C LYS A 214 -9.95 13.60 -3.28
N GLY A 215 -11.06 14.03 -2.70
CA GLY A 215 -11.74 15.28 -3.03
C GLY A 215 -10.88 16.51 -2.73
N VAL A 216 -10.31 16.61 -1.55
CA VAL A 216 -9.42 17.70 -1.12
C VAL A 216 -8.19 17.78 -2.03
N MET A 217 -7.56 16.65 -2.37
CA MET A 217 -6.40 16.62 -3.26
C MET A 217 -6.73 17.12 -4.67
N LYS A 218 -7.93 16.84 -5.17
CA LYS A 218 -8.39 17.36 -6.45
C LYS A 218 -8.52 18.89 -6.44
N VAL A 219 -9.07 19.46 -5.38
CA VAL A 219 -9.21 20.91 -5.20
C VAL A 219 -7.85 21.60 -5.09
N LEU A 220 -6.92 21.03 -4.34
CA LEU A 220 -5.55 21.57 -4.20
C LEU A 220 -4.81 21.60 -5.54
N LYS A 221 -4.91 20.53 -6.34
CA LYS A 221 -4.30 20.49 -7.69
C LYS A 221 -4.89 21.54 -8.61
N LEU A 222 -6.19 21.79 -8.56
CA LEU A 222 -6.84 22.85 -9.35
C LEU A 222 -6.34 24.24 -8.92
N LYS A 223 -6.27 24.52 -7.62
CA LYS A 223 -5.75 25.79 -7.12
C LYS A 223 -4.28 26.02 -7.48
N GLN A 224 -3.44 24.98 -7.41
CA GLN A 224 -2.05 25.09 -7.86
C GLN A 224 -1.96 25.43 -9.35
N ALA A 225 -2.79 24.83 -10.19
CA ALA A 225 -2.84 25.17 -11.61
C ALA A 225 -3.23 26.64 -11.88
N GLU A 226 -4.09 27.24 -11.04
CA GLU A 226 -4.48 28.65 -11.14
C GLU A 226 -3.37 29.64 -10.73
N TYR A 227 -2.42 29.21 -9.88
CA TYR A 227 -1.28 30.06 -9.46
C TYR A 227 -0.15 30.13 -10.50
N TYR A 228 -0.16 29.26 -11.51
CA TYR A 228 0.88 29.19 -12.54
C TYR A 228 0.40 29.71 -13.93
N VAL A 229 -0.75 30.37 -14.00
CA VAL A 229 -1.29 31.09 -15.16
C VAL A 229 -1.22 32.59 -14.87
#